data_6d75392b0cefb982df95a02b44dcb0ed
#
_entry.id   6d75392b0cefb982df95a02b44dcb0ed
#
_cell.length_a   1.000
_cell.length_b   1.000
_cell.length_c   1.000
_cell.angle_alpha   90.00
_cell.angle_beta   90.00
_cell.angle_gamma   90.00
#
_symmetry.space_group_name_H-M   'P 1'
#
loop_
_entity.id
_entity.type
_entity.pdbx_description
1 polymer ?
#
loop_
_entity_poly.entity_id
_entity_poly.type
_entity_poly.pdbx_seq_one_letter_code
_entity_poly.pdbx_strand_id
1 'polypeptide(L)'
;MVCVRKKLALTAMALFFLSMGTAIAQTSADPLKVGFLNPPNGARPRVWWHWMNGNITQEGIKLDLEWMHRVGLGGFQNFDAALSTPQVVDKRLAYMTPEWKQAFKYATTLADQLGLEEAIAGSPGWSESGGPWVPGSEGMKKYVWSETLVEGGKPFNGKLAHPPSNTGAFQNVGIHDQQPPPGSSPIPEFYADSAVIAYRRTAADVSIDSLHPKITSSGGTPDVAMLSDGDLAKTTNLPIPKVGETSWIQYEFPSPQSIRAVTFVTKDPDWITAMVAGIVAPEKELESSDDGRNFRLVAKLSGGDAPEHTIAFPAVTAKFFRVTFKRTPPPPIPDWAAGINPESLGIKVPPTPTDYEIAELVLHPGPRVNHFVEKAAFVPEEDLYEFATPPVAANEAIAKSDVIDLTSKMSADGTLDWTPPAGNWVVLRFGYSLLGITNHPATAEATGLEVDKLDRRFVKKYFDTYLDSYKETVGPDLMGKKGIRYVINDSWEAGSQNWTDNMIAQFKRLRGYDPLPWMPVLTGRVVESSEASDRFLLNPS
;
A
#
# COMPACT_ATOMS: atom_id res chain seq x y z
N MET A 1 37.03 -96.94 -15.42
CA MET A 1 35.90 -96.01 -14.99
C MET A 1 36.32 -94.79 -14.26
N VAL A 2 37.54 -94.67 -13.83
CA VAL A 2 38.04 -93.47 -13.05
C VAL A 2 38.52 -92.30 -13.93
N CYS A 3 38.94 -92.59 -15.20
CA CYS A 3 39.51 -91.56 -16.07
C CYS A 3 38.45 -90.66 -16.81
N VAL A 4 37.22 -91.17 -17.01
CA VAL A 4 36.16 -90.44 -17.69
C VAL A 4 35.48 -89.44 -16.74
N ARG A 5 35.40 -89.71 -15.44
CA ARG A 5 34.81 -88.80 -14.44
C ARG A 5 35.68 -87.54 -14.18
N LYS A 6 37.01 -87.65 -14.30
CA LYS A 6 37.87 -86.46 -14.12
C LYS A 6 37.82 -85.48 -15.31
N LYS A 7 37.62 -85.99 -16.54
CA LYS A 7 37.48 -85.12 -17.70
C LYS A 7 36.14 -84.38 -17.75
N LEU A 8 35.02 -85.01 -17.29
CA LEU A 8 33.75 -84.33 -17.18
C LEU A 8 33.73 -83.26 -16.09
N ALA A 9 34.41 -83.47 -14.98
CA ALA A 9 34.48 -82.50 -13.88
C ALA A 9 35.32 -81.25 -14.29
N LEU A 10 36.41 -81.43 -15.06
CA LEU A 10 37.19 -80.29 -15.54
C LEU A 10 36.44 -79.48 -16.62
N THR A 11 35.69 -80.15 -17.51
CA THR A 11 34.90 -79.49 -18.54
C THR A 11 33.69 -78.72 -17.96
N ALA A 12 33.04 -79.25 -16.89
CA ALA A 12 31.96 -78.56 -16.19
C ALA A 12 32.51 -77.36 -15.38
N MET A 13 33.71 -77.44 -14.82
CA MET A 13 34.32 -76.36 -14.09
C MET A 13 34.84 -75.24 -15.00
N ALA A 14 35.34 -75.58 -16.23
CA ALA A 14 35.72 -74.62 -17.25
C ALA A 14 34.51 -73.91 -17.86
N LEU A 15 33.37 -74.56 -18.05
CA LEU A 15 32.12 -73.97 -18.51
C LEU A 15 31.48 -73.08 -17.41
N PHE A 16 31.66 -73.41 -16.13
CA PHE A 16 31.17 -72.56 -15.02
C PHE A 16 32.01 -71.28 -14.85
N PHE A 17 33.34 -71.33 -15.11
CA PHE A 17 34.19 -70.16 -15.11
C PHE A 17 34.03 -69.30 -16.39
N LEU A 18 33.65 -69.87 -17.52
CA LEU A 18 33.33 -69.07 -18.72
C LEU A 18 31.94 -68.38 -18.65
N SER A 19 30.99 -68.93 -17.85
CA SER A 19 29.70 -68.29 -17.61
C SER A 19 29.74 -67.22 -16.53
N MET A 20 30.77 -67.13 -15.70
CA MET A 20 30.99 -66.07 -14.76
C MET A 20 31.74 -64.86 -15.35
N GLY A 21 32.26 -64.95 -16.57
CA GLY A 21 33.09 -63.91 -17.17
C GLY A 21 32.35 -62.86 -18.02
N THR A 22 31.01 -62.93 -18.10
CA THR A 22 30.21 -61.96 -18.85
C THR A 22 29.06 -61.35 -18.04
N ALA A 23 29.21 -61.21 -16.74
CA ALA A 23 28.52 -60.14 -16.03
C ALA A 23 29.22 -58.86 -16.46
N ILE A 24 28.92 -58.34 -17.65
CA ILE A 24 29.13 -56.95 -18.02
C ILE A 24 28.43 -56.18 -16.90
N ALA A 25 29.18 -55.65 -15.96
CA ALA A 25 28.71 -54.62 -15.07
C ALA A 25 28.15 -53.54 -15.98
N GLN A 26 26.84 -53.53 -16.22
CA GLN A 26 26.13 -52.35 -16.66
C GLN A 26 26.48 -51.33 -15.57
N THR A 27 27.52 -50.54 -15.82
CA THR A 27 27.74 -49.29 -15.03
C THR A 27 26.45 -48.51 -15.25
N SER A 28 25.55 -48.59 -14.29
CA SER A 28 24.38 -47.75 -14.27
C SER A 28 24.94 -46.34 -14.40
N ALA A 29 24.59 -45.66 -15.46
CA ALA A 29 25.04 -44.28 -15.66
C ALA A 29 24.71 -43.52 -14.38
N ASP A 30 25.70 -42.81 -13.83
CA ASP A 30 25.51 -42.02 -12.62
C ASP A 30 24.24 -41.15 -12.74
N PRO A 31 23.21 -41.36 -11.90
CA PRO A 31 21.96 -40.65 -12.04
C PRO A 31 22.12 -39.13 -11.99
N LEU A 32 23.13 -38.62 -11.24
CA LEU A 32 23.42 -37.19 -11.16
C LEU A 32 23.99 -36.68 -12.49
N LYS A 33 24.92 -37.45 -13.11
CA LYS A 33 25.44 -37.10 -14.41
C LYS A 33 24.38 -37.15 -15.50
N VAL A 34 23.52 -38.15 -15.48
CA VAL A 34 22.41 -38.26 -16.45
C VAL A 34 21.46 -37.08 -16.26
N GLY A 35 21.06 -36.76 -15.00
CA GLY A 35 20.20 -35.62 -14.68
C GLY A 35 20.83 -34.27 -15.02
N PHE A 36 22.15 -34.13 -14.89
CA PHE A 36 22.85 -32.92 -15.29
C PHE A 36 22.88 -32.72 -16.83
N LEU A 37 23.14 -33.79 -17.58
CA LEU A 37 23.18 -33.72 -19.06
C LEU A 37 21.78 -33.63 -19.68
N ASN A 38 20.78 -34.20 -19.06
CA ASN A 38 19.38 -34.20 -19.50
C ASN A 38 18.47 -33.83 -18.31
N PRO A 39 18.43 -32.54 -17.93
CA PRO A 39 17.64 -32.13 -16.76
C PRO A 39 16.15 -32.42 -16.96
N PRO A 40 15.48 -32.96 -15.91
CA PRO A 40 14.03 -33.11 -15.94
C PRO A 40 13.36 -31.75 -16.07
N ASN A 41 12.12 -31.68 -16.56
CA ASN A 41 11.45 -30.42 -16.84
C ASN A 41 11.38 -29.51 -15.59
N GLY A 42 11.21 -30.08 -14.39
CA GLY A 42 11.19 -29.34 -13.13
C GLY A 42 12.53 -28.65 -12.76
N ALA A 43 13.66 -29.09 -13.35
CA ALA A 43 14.98 -28.50 -13.15
C ALA A 43 15.42 -27.56 -14.29
N ARG A 44 14.59 -27.41 -15.31
CA ARG A 44 14.85 -26.49 -16.41
C ARG A 44 14.46 -25.06 -16.03
N PRO A 45 15.18 -24.01 -16.52
CA PRO A 45 14.82 -22.62 -16.27
C PRO A 45 13.48 -22.29 -16.94
N ARG A 46 12.81 -21.31 -16.38
CA ARG A 46 11.63 -20.67 -16.95
C ARG A 46 11.90 -19.21 -17.19
N VAL A 47 11.19 -18.60 -18.14
CA VAL A 47 11.35 -17.20 -18.52
C VAL A 47 10.04 -16.45 -18.35
N TRP A 48 10.13 -15.16 -18.11
CA TRP A 48 9.02 -14.27 -18.24
C TRP A 48 8.73 -14.01 -19.72
N TRP A 49 7.47 -14.04 -20.10
CA TRP A 49 7.02 -13.78 -21.46
C TRP A 49 5.94 -12.70 -21.42
N HIS A 50 6.38 -11.46 -21.57
CA HIS A 50 5.51 -10.32 -21.51
C HIS A 50 4.81 -10.07 -22.85
N TRP A 51 3.50 -10.00 -22.81
CA TRP A 51 2.67 -9.54 -23.90
C TRP A 51 2.44 -8.03 -23.74
N MET A 52 3.38 -7.23 -24.25
CA MET A 52 3.43 -5.79 -24.00
C MET A 52 2.43 -5.03 -24.86
N ASN A 53 1.42 -4.42 -24.23
CA ASN A 53 0.39 -3.59 -24.87
C ASN A 53 -0.30 -4.30 -26.07
N GLY A 54 -0.50 -5.60 -25.99
CA GLY A 54 -1.13 -6.38 -27.08
C GLY A 54 -0.33 -6.39 -28.40
N ASN A 55 0.97 -6.08 -28.37
CA ASN A 55 1.88 -6.21 -29.52
C ASN A 55 2.20 -7.68 -29.79
N ILE A 56 1.22 -8.44 -30.27
CA ILE A 56 1.27 -9.89 -30.40
C ILE A 56 0.81 -10.28 -31.78
N THR A 57 1.51 -11.23 -32.40
CA THR A 57 1.10 -11.89 -33.62
C THR A 57 1.18 -13.41 -33.46
N GLN A 58 0.36 -14.15 -34.20
CA GLN A 58 0.40 -15.61 -34.16
C GLN A 58 1.75 -16.17 -34.63
N GLU A 59 2.40 -15.49 -35.60
CA GLU A 59 3.72 -15.86 -36.05
C GLU A 59 4.78 -15.64 -34.95
N GLY A 60 4.75 -14.47 -34.27
CA GLY A 60 5.63 -14.16 -33.13
C GLY A 60 5.49 -15.20 -32.01
N ILE A 61 4.26 -15.52 -31.60
CA ILE A 61 3.97 -16.57 -30.62
C ILE A 61 4.66 -17.90 -31.01
N LYS A 62 4.52 -18.31 -32.28
CA LYS A 62 5.12 -19.54 -32.75
C LYS A 62 6.65 -19.49 -32.66
N LEU A 63 7.25 -18.43 -33.13
CA LEU A 63 8.71 -18.28 -33.14
C LEU A 63 9.29 -18.28 -31.72
N ASP A 64 8.66 -17.58 -30.80
CA ASP A 64 9.09 -17.52 -29.39
C ASP A 64 9.00 -18.90 -28.73
N LEU A 65 7.87 -19.60 -28.84
CA LEU A 65 7.66 -20.91 -28.20
C LEU A 65 8.59 -21.98 -28.80
N GLU A 66 8.76 -22.00 -30.13
CA GLU A 66 9.70 -22.90 -30.79
C GLU A 66 11.15 -22.60 -30.37
N TRP A 67 11.49 -21.32 -30.17
CA TRP A 67 12.82 -20.93 -29.65
C TRP A 67 12.98 -21.39 -28.18
N MET A 68 12.01 -21.15 -27.30
CA MET A 68 12.04 -21.60 -25.90
C MET A 68 12.27 -23.11 -25.81
N HIS A 69 11.53 -23.88 -26.60
CA HIS A 69 11.69 -25.33 -26.67
C HIS A 69 13.10 -25.73 -27.15
N ARG A 70 13.58 -25.12 -28.25
CA ARG A 70 14.89 -25.42 -28.86
C ARG A 70 16.06 -25.14 -27.92
N VAL A 71 16.01 -24.09 -27.11
CA VAL A 71 17.07 -23.74 -26.14
C VAL A 71 16.96 -24.49 -24.82
N GLY A 72 15.93 -25.33 -24.65
CA GLY A 72 15.79 -26.22 -23.49
C GLY A 72 15.12 -25.59 -22.28
N LEU A 73 14.34 -24.52 -22.44
CA LEU A 73 13.50 -23.98 -21.35
C LEU A 73 12.44 -25.00 -20.93
N GLY A 74 12.08 -25.01 -19.64
CA GLY A 74 11.04 -25.86 -19.07
C GLY A 74 9.63 -25.27 -19.19
N GLY A 75 9.54 -23.97 -19.46
CA GLY A 75 8.27 -23.26 -19.55
C GLY A 75 8.44 -21.75 -19.47
N PHE A 76 7.34 -21.05 -19.28
CA PHE A 76 7.28 -19.60 -19.21
C PHE A 76 6.18 -19.10 -18.27
N GLN A 77 6.27 -17.84 -17.92
CA GLN A 77 5.29 -17.09 -17.15
C GLN A 77 4.75 -15.97 -18.05
N ASN A 78 3.47 -16.08 -18.44
CA ASN A 78 2.83 -15.09 -19.28
C ASN A 78 2.31 -13.91 -18.45
N PHE A 79 2.65 -12.70 -18.85
CA PHE A 79 2.16 -11.44 -18.31
C PHE A 79 1.56 -10.60 -19.45
N ASP A 80 0.28 -10.29 -19.37
CA ASP A 80 -0.31 -9.25 -20.21
C ASP A 80 -0.10 -7.89 -19.51
N ALA A 81 0.75 -7.04 -20.08
CA ALA A 81 1.20 -5.81 -19.44
C ALA A 81 1.34 -4.67 -20.46
N ALA A 82 1.53 -3.44 -19.99
CA ALA A 82 1.60 -2.28 -20.88
C ALA A 82 2.87 -1.43 -20.74
N LEU A 83 3.20 -0.87 -19.58
CA LEU A 83 4.33 0.04 -19.32
C LEU A 83 4.47 1.16 -20.37
N SER A 84 3.35 1.76 -20.80
CA SER A 84 3.34 2.80 -21.85
C SER A 84 4.00 2.38 -23.16
N THR A 85 4.13 1.07 -23.43
CA THR A 85 4.74 0.54 -24.65
C THR A 85 3.94 0.99 -25.88
N PRO A 86 4.58 1.61 -26.90
CA PRO A 86 3.88 2.01 -28.11
C PRO A 86 3.41 0.79 -28.90
N GLN A 87 2.35 0.99 -29.72
CA GLN A 87 1.95 -0.03 -30.69
C GLN A 87 3.01 -0.16 -31.78
N VAL A 88 3.53 -1.37 -31.99
CA VAL A 88 4.53 -1.70 -33.01
C VAL A 88 4.05 -2.74 -34.02
N VAL A 89 2.86 -3.31 -33.81
CA VAL A 89 2.18 -4.20 -34.77
C VAL A 89 1.06 -3.45 -35.50
N ASP A 90 0.66 -3.94 -36.67
CA ASP A 90 -0.42 -3.29 -37.45
C ASP A 90 -1.73 -3.21 -36.66
N LYS A 91 -2.07 -4.27 -35.92
CA LYS A 91 -3.25 -4.33 -35.05
C LYS A 91 -2.86 -4.97 -33.71
N ARG A 92 -2.92 -4.17 -32.63
CA ARG A 92 -2.77 -4.73 -31.29
C ARG A 92 -3.95 -5.62 -30.90
N LEU A 93 -3.70 -6.63 -30.07
CA LEU A 93 -4.72 -7.48 -29.51
C LEU A 93 -5.09 -6.95 -28.12
N ALA A 94 -6.29 -6.37 -28.00
CA ALA A 94 -6.78 -5.90 -26.71
C ALA A 94 -7.14 -7.09 -25.81
N TYR A 95 -6.79 -6.99 -24.53
CA TYR A 95 -6.94 -8.04 -23.53
C TYR A 95 -8.37 -8.61 -23.51
N MET A 96 -8.48 -9.94 -23.47
CA MET A 96 -9.74 -10.72 -23.42
C MET A 96 -10.71 -10.51 -24.59
N THR A 97 -10.34 -9.78 -25.65
CA THR A 97 -11.15 -9.76 -26.90
C THR A 97 -11.12 -11.14 -27.57
N PRO A 98 -12.06 -11.42 -28.51
CA PRO A 98 -12.06 -12.69 -29.24
C PRO A 98 -10.75 -13.01 -29.93
N GLU A 99 -10.09 -11.99 -30.53
CA GLU A 99 -8.80 -12.13 -31.19
C GLU A 99 -7.67 -12.44 -30.20
N TRP A 100 -7.64 -11.74 -29.06
CA TRP A 100 -6.71 -12.05 -27.97
C TRP A 100 -6.90 -13.49 -27.46
N LYS A 101 -8.16 -13.87 -27.18
CA LYS A 101 -8.51 -15.23 -26.72
C LYS A 101 -8.06 -16.30 -27.73
N GLN A 102 -8.21 -16.04 -29.02
CA GLN A 102 -7.74 -16.94 -30.07
C GLN A 102 -6.21 -17.09 -30.05
N ALA A 103 -5.50 -15.97 -29.94
CA ALA A 103 -4.03 -15.97 -29.86
C ALA A 103 -3.52 -16.68 -28.60
N PHE A 104 -4.17 -16.44 -27.46
CA PHE A 104 -3.82 -17.07 -26.18
C PHE A 104 -4.07 -18.58 -26.21
N LYS A 105 -5.23 -19.02 -26.71
CA LYS A 105 -5.52 -20.44 -26.91
C LYS A 105 -4.50 -21.14 -27.84
N TYR A 106 -4.08 -20.44 -28.89
CA TYR A 106 -3.05 -20.95 -29.80
C TYR A 106 -1.72 -21.11 -29.06
N ALA A 107 -1.31 -20.11 -28.27
CA ALA A 107 -0.09 -20.15 -27.49
C ALA A 107 -0.10 -21.31 -26.49
N THR A 108 -1.14 -21.45 -25.69
CA THR A 108 -1.31 -22.52 -24.70
C THR A 108 -1.29 -23.90 -25.36
N THR A 109 -1.97 -24.05 -26.51
CA THR A 109 -2.00 -25.32 -27.26
C THR A 109 -0.62 -25.69 -27.77
N LEU A 110 0.10 -24.75 -28.37
CA LEU A 110 1.45 -24.98 -28.90
C LEU A 110 2.45 -25.24 -27.77
N ALA A 111 2.34 -24.51 -26.65
CA ALA A 111 3.19 -24.73 -25.48
C ALA A 111 3.04 -26.17 -24.93
N ASP A 112 1.80 -26.68 -24.80
CA ASP A 112 1.55 -28.06 -24.35
C ASP A 112 2.13 -29.08 -25.33
N GLN A 113 1.99 -28.86 -26.65
CA GLN A 113 2.59 -29.72 -27.69
C GLN A 113 4.12 -29.74 -27.63
N LEU A 114 4.75 -28.64 -27.30
CA LEU A 114 6.19 -28.50 -27.16
C LEU A 114 6.72 -28.96 -25.78
N GLY A 115 5.83 -29.32 -24.85
CA GLY A 115 6.19 -29.74 -23.49
C GLY A 115 6.64 -28.58 -22.59
N LEU A 116 6.30 -27.33 -22.94
CA LEU A 116 6.53 -26.15 -22.13
C LEU A 116 5.42 -26.01 -21.08
N GLU A 117 5.80 -25.76 -19.83
CA GLU A 117 4.84 -25.47 -18.76
C GLU A 117 4.48 -23.99 -18.78
N GLU A 118 3.19 -23.70 -18.77
CA GLU A 118 2.66 -22.34 -18.78
C GLU A 118 2.16 -21.92 -17.39
N ALA A 119 2.57 -20.72 -16.97
CA ALA A 119 2.01 -20.00 -15.85
C ALA A 119 1.40 -18.69 -16.34
N ILE A 120 0.38 -18.20 -15.66
CA ILE A 120 -0.21 -16.87 -15.86
C ILE A 120 0.00 -16.03 -14.59
N ALA A 121 0.08 -14.71 -14.73
CA ALA A 121 0.07 -13.79 -13.60
C ALA A 121 -1.27 -13.84 -12.83
N GLY A 122 -1.29 -13.40 -11.58
CA GLY A 122 -2.50 -13.32 -10.75
C GLY A 122 -3.50 -12.27 -11.22
N SER A 123 -3.06 -11.35 -12.07
CA SER A 123 -3.86 -10.29 -12.71
C SER A 123 -3.20 -9.87 -14.03
N PRO A 124 -3.87 -9.08 -14.89
CA PRO A 124 -3.18 -8.31 -15.93
C PRO A 124 -2.19 -7.33 -15.30
N GLY A 125 -1.00 -7.20 -15.89
CA GLY A 125 0.16 -6.62 -15.24
C GLY A 125 0.89 -7.66 -14.41
N TRP A 126 1.51 -7.27 -13.32
CA TRP A 126 2.17 -8.16 -12.34
C TRP A 126 1.75 -7.91 -10.89
N SER A 127 0.68 -7.13 -10.68
CA SER A 127 0.02 -7.03 -9.38
C SER A 127 -0.58 -8.39 -8.94
N GLU A 128 -0.88 -8.54 -7.65
CA GLU A 128 -1.40 -9.80 -7.10
C GLU A 128 -2.82 -10.10 -7.55
N SER A 129 -3.61 -9.06 -7.79
CA SER A 129 -5.01 -9.14 -8.21
C SER A 129 -5.43 -7.84 -8.91
N GLY A 130 -6.69 -7.75 -9.29
CA GLY A 130 -7.27 -6.56 -9.87
C GLY A 130 -7.72 -6.73 -11.31
N GLY A 131 -8.61 -5.83 -11.72
CA GLY A 131 -9.14 -5.85 -13.06
C GLY A 131 -10.52 -5.22 -13.15
N PRO A 132 -11.03 -4.99 -14.38
CA PRO A 132 -12.28 -4.27 -14.62
C PRO A 132 -13.54 -4.97 -14.09
N TRP A 133 -13.42 -6.22 -13.65
CA TRP A 133 -14.50 -7.01 -13.05
C TRP A 133 -14.61 -6.88 -11.53
N VAL A 134 -13.73 -6.10 -10.87
CA VAL A 134 -13.80 -5.84 -9.43
C VAL A 134 -14.68 -4.62 -9.18
N PRO A 135 -15.88 -4.77 -8.58
CA PRO A 135 -16.74 -3.63 -8.28
C PRO A 135 -16.22 -2.85 -7.07
N GLY A 136 -16.61 -1.58 -6.92
CA GLY A 136 -16.18 -0.73 -5.81
C GLY A 136 -16.39 -1.34 -4.42
N SER A 137 -17.51 -2.06 -4.20
CA SER A 137 -17.76 -2.75 -2.93
C SER A 137 -16.78 -3.87 -2.59
N GLU A 138 -16.01 -4.35 -3.55
CA GLU A 138 -15.05 -5.46 -3.40
C GLU A 138 -13.59 -5.01 -3.53
N GLY A 139 -13.34 -3.73 -3.78
CA GLY A 139 -11.99 -3.14 -3.84
C GLY A 139 -11.35 -2.95 -2.48
N MET A 140 -10.04 -2.70 -2.46
CA MET A 140 -9.27 -2.39 -1.26
C MET A 140 -9.77 -1.11 -0.58
N LYS A 141 -9.86 -1.13 0.75
CA LYS A 141 -10.50 -0.08 1.54
C LYS A 141 -9.60 0.47 2.64
N LYS A 142 -9.83 1.73 2.97
CA LYS A 142 -9.32 2.39 4.17
C LYS A 142 -10.47 2.81 5.07
N TYR A 143 -10.27 2.87 6.38
CA TYR A 143 -11.22 3.55 7.23
C TYR A 143 -11.10 5.08 7.10
N VAL A 144 -12.21 5.74 7.34
CA VAL A 144 -12.34 7.20 7.36
C VAL A 144 -13.22 7.61 8.54
N TRP A 145 -13.10 8.85 9.00
CA TRP A 145 -13.91 9.36 10.10
C TRP A 145 -14.26 10.83 9.95
N SER A 146 -15.28 11.23 10.69
CA SER A 146 -15.60 12.63 10.95
C SER A 146 -15.82 12.87 12.43
N GLU A 147 -15.62 14.11 12.89
CA GLU A 147 -15.78 14.53 14.27
C GLU A 147 -16.94 15.52 14.39
N THR A 148 -17.77 15.37 15.43
CA THR A 148 -18.81 16.32 15.80
C THR A 148 -18.70 16.61 17.27
N LEU A 149 -18.54 17.90 17.64
CA LEU A 149 -18.52 18.33 19.04
C LEU A 149 -19.95 18.48 19.55
N VAL A 150 -20.24 17.90 20.71
CA VAL A 150 -21.57 17.91 21.32
C VAL A 150 -21.49 18.36 22.79
N GLU A 151 -22.28 19.36 23.14
CA GLU A 151 -22.45 19.80 24.53
C GLU A 151 -23.38 18.83 25.28
N GLY A 152 -22.92 18.26 26.38
CA GLY A 152 -23.71 17.35 27.20
C GLY A 152 -24.75 18.01 28.09
N GLY A 153 -25.65 17.17 28.61
CA GLY A 153 -26.78 17.62 29.46
C GLY A 153 -27.99 18.13 28.70
N LYS A 154 -27.96 18.12 27.36
CA LYS A 154 -29.06 18.51 26.48
C LYS A 154 -29.27 17.45 25.40
N PRO A 155 -30.51 17.22 24.92
CA PRO A 155 -30.75 16.35 23.78
C PRO A 155 -30.03 16.87 22.55
N PHE A 156 -29.31 15.99 21.86
CA PHE A 156 -28.73 16.23 20.54
C PHE A 156 -29.54 15.44 19.52
N ASN A 157 -30.18 16.15 18.61
CA ASN A 157 -30.84 15.57 17.45
C ASN A 157 -30.31 16.32 16.21
N GLY A 158 -29.25 15.80 15.62
CA GLY A 158 -28.54 16.49 14.56
C GLY A 158 -27.86 15.52 13.59
N LYS A 159 -27.65 16.00 12.38
CA LYS A 159 -26.93 15.25 11.36
C LYS A 159 -25.43 15.31 11.66
N LEU A 160 -24.82 14.15 11.82
CA LEU A 160 -23.36 14.05 11.95
C LEU A 160 -22.68 14.42 10.62
N ALA A 161 -21.52 15.05 10.69
CA ALA A 161 -20.69 15.27 9.52
C ALA A 161 -20.44 13.93 8.81
N HIS A 162 -20.49 13.94 7.48
CA HIS A 162 -20.19 12.74 6.70
C HIS A 162 -18.68 12.56 6.63
N PRO A 163 -18.15 11.36 6.93
CA PRO A 163 -16.73 11.08 6.68
C PRO A 163 -16.38 11.25 5.21
N PRO A 164 -15.10 11.51 4.86
CA PRO A 164 -14.67 11.57 3.48
C PRO A 164 -15.01 10.29 2.73
N SER A 165 -15.68 10.41 1.56
CA SER A 165 -16.05 9.28 0.71
C SER A 165 -15.21 9.16 -0.55
N ASN A 166 -14.28 10.10 -0.75
CA ASN A 166 -13.41 10.11 -1.91
C ASN A 166 -12.47 8.91 -1.93
N THR A 167 -12.17 8.45 -3.12
CA THR A 167 -11.17 7.42 -3.38
C THR A 167 -9.78 8.01 -3.24
N GLY A 168 -8.90 7.36 -2.47
CA GLY A 168 -7.51 7.80 -2.23
C GLY A 168 -6.90 7.22 -0.96
N ALA A 169 -5.67 7.63 -0.65
CA ALA A 169 -4.84 6.99 0.37
C ALA A 169 -5.31 7.23 1.82
N PHE A 170 -5.81 8.43 2.13
CA PHE A 170 -6.09 8.86 3.50
C PHE A 170 -7.15 9.95 3.52
N GLN A 171 -8.16 9.85 4.37
CA GLN A 171 -9.22 10.86 4.52
C GLN A 171 -9.68 11.43 3.16
N ASN A 172 -9.57 12.75 2.92
CA ASN A 172 -9.89 13.39 1.65
C ASN A 172 -8.70 13.52 0.68
N VAL A 173 -7.56 12.90 0.99
CA VAL A 173 -6.42 12.83 0.06
C VAL A 173 -6.76 11.89 -1.09
N GLY A 174 -6.71 12.41 -2.31
CA GLY A 174 -7.01 11.65 -3.53
C GLY A 174 -5.89 10.70 -3.95
N ILE A 175 -6.07 10.09 -5.11
CA ILE A 175 -5.06 9.22 -5.73
C ILE A 175 -3.97 10.11 -6.34
N HIS A 176 -2.71 9.93 -5.91
CA HIS A 176 -1.57 10.69 -6.43
C HIS A 176 -0.66 9.88 -7.35
N ASP A 177 -0.24 8.68 -6.93
CA ASP A 177 0.91 7.99 -7.53
C ASP A 177 0.58 6.92 -8.56
N GLN A 178 -0.62 6.37 -8.54
CA GLN A 178 -1.03 5.29 -9.45
C GLN A 178 -2.28 5.66 -10.23
N GLN A 179 -2.14 6.65 -11.09
CA GLN A 179 -3.22 6.98 -12.03
C GLN A 179 -3.38 5.84 -13.04
N PRO A 180 -4.60 5.32 -13.25
CA PRO A 180 -4.82 4.33 -14.28
C PRO A 180 -4.44 4.86 -15.66
N PRO A 181 -4.01 3.97 -16.59
CA PRO A 181 -3.65 4.40 -17.95
C PRO A 181 -4.77 5.20 -18.64
N PRO A 182 -4.44 6.19 -19.48
CA PRO A 182 -5.44 6.92 -20.24
C PRO A 182 -6.35 5.97 -21.04
N GLY A 183 -7.66 6.13 -20.91
CA GLY A 183 -8.65 5.26 -21.56
C GLY A 183 -9.17 4.12 -20.67
N SER A 184 -8.64 3.97 -19.47
CA SER A 184 -9.22 3.05 -18.46
C SER A 184 -10.61 3.52 -18.02
N SER A 185 -11.40 2.57 -17.49
CA SER A 185 -12.65 2.90 -16.82
C SER A 185 -12.41 3.81 -15.62
N PRO A 186 -13.30 4.79 -15.34
CA PRO A 186 -13.18 5.62 -14.15
C PRO A 186 -13.15 4.76 -12.88
N ILE A 187 -12.29 5.12 -11.93
CA ILE A 187 -12.28 4.48 -10.61
C ILE A 187 -13.58 4.88 -9.89
N PRO A 188 -14.37 3.91 -9.41
CA PRO A 188 -15.61 4.21 -8.72
C PRO A 188 -15.36 4.83 -7.34
N GLU A 189 -16.33 5.58 -6.85
CA GLU A 189 -16.41 5.93 -5.43
C GLU A 189 -17.22 4.88 -4.68
N PHE A 190 -16.84 4.63 -3.44
CA PHE A 190 -17.56 3.74 -2.54
C PHE A 190 -17.38 4.19 -1.10
N TYR A 191 -18.47 4.16 -0.34
CA TYR A 191 -18.50 4.47 1.08
C TYR A 191 -19.53 3.60 1.80
N ALA A 192 -19.21 3.19 3.02
CA ALA A 192 -20.17 2.64 3.95
C ALA A 192 -19.85 3.05 5.39
N ASP A 193 -20.91 3.23 6.22
CA ASP A 193 -20.75 3.46 7.65
C ASP A 193 -20.30 2.18 8.37
N SER A 194 -19.48 2.35 9.40
CA SER A 194 -18.97 1.26 10.23
C SER A 194 -19.44 1.34 11.67
N ALA A 195 -19.13 2.45 12.36
CA ALA A 195 -19.51 2.65 13.75
C ALA A 195 -19.68 4.14 14.08
N VAL A 196 -20.49 4.42 15.10
CA VAL A 196 -20.58 5.74 15.73
C VAL A 196 -20.26 5.59 17.20
N ILE A 197 -19.24 6.29 17.67
CA ILE A 197 -18.86 6.30 19.08
C ILE A 197 -18.78 7.73 19.61
N ALA A 198 -18.97 7.89 20.90
CA ALA A 198 -18.71 9.15 21.57
C ALA A 198 -17.72 8.95 22.71
N TYR A 199 -16.89 9.94 22.96
CA TYR A 199 -16.04 9.96 24.14
C TYR A 199 -16.05 11.35 24.80
N ARG A 200 -15.81 11.37 26.12
CA ARG A 200 -15.71 12.61 26.87
C ARG A 200 -14.41 13.31 26.52
N ARG A 201 -14.49 14.55 26.05
CA ARG A 201 -13.35 15.38 25.73
C ARG A 201 -12.54 15.70 26.98
N THR A 202 -11.25 15.46 26.97
CA THR A 202 -10.35 15.83 28.05
C THR A 202 -10.13 17.35 28.08
N ALA A 203 -9.76 17.90 29.23
CA ALA A 203 -9.53 19.34 29.36
C ALA A 203 -8.36 19.85 28.51
N ALA A 204 -7.38 18.98 28.22
CA ALA A 204 -6.21 19.30 27.40
C ALA A 204 -6.51 19.22 25.88
N ASP A 205 -7.56 18.53 25.46
CA ASP A 205 -7.89 18.36 24.03
C ASP A 205 -8.71 19.56 23.53
N VAL A 206 -8.04 20.71 23.41
CA VAL A 206 -8.63 21.95 22.89
C VAL A 206 -8.08 22.24 21.49
N SER A 207 -8.89 22.89 20.65
CA SER A 207 -8.44 23.35 19.34
C SER A 207 -7.37 24.45 19.51
N ILE A 208 -6.36 24.41 18.67
CA ILE A 208 -5.31 25.44 18.64
C ILE A 208 -5.90 26.85 18.43
N ASP A 209 -6.92 26.96 17.60
CA ASP A 209 -7.59 28.24 17.30
C ASP A 209 -8.26 28.85 18.53
N SER A 210 -8.74 28.00 19.46
CA SER A 210 -9.33 28.48 20.72
C SER A 210 -8.31 29.14 21.66
N LEU A 211 -7.02 28.96 21.41
CA LEU A 211 -5.90 29.59 22.13
C LEU A 211 -5.47 30.91 21.49
N HIS A 212 -6.10 31.30 20.37
CA HIS A 212 -5.88 32.56 19.66
C HIS A 212 -4.41 32.89 19.36
N PRO A 213 -3.61 32.00 18.77
CA PRO A 213 -2.25 32.31 18.41
C PRO A 213 -2.20 33.36 17.31
N LYS A 214 -1.22 34.25 17.38
CA LYS A 214 -0.82 35.07 16.25
C LYS A 214 0.15 34.23 15.40
N ILE A 215 -0.23 33.94 14.16
CA ILE A 215 0.59 33.15 13.23
C ILE A 215 1.31 34.09 12.27
N THR A 216 2.61 33.87 12.09
CA THR A 216 3.50 34.66 11.19
C THR A 216 4.42 33.70 10.44
N SER A 217 5.01 34.17 9.32
CA SER A 217 5.95 33.42 8.51
C SER A 217 7.22 34.21 8.21
N SER A 218 8.27 33.51 7.77
CA SER A 218 9.54 34.13 7.33
C SER A 218 9.41 34.87 6.00
N GLY A 219 8.34 34.60 5.23
CA GLY A 219 8.08 35.25 3.94
C GLY A 219 6.74 34.79 3.36
N GLY A 220 6.27 35.49 2.34
CA GLY A 220 4.95 35.28 1.79
C GLY A 220 3.82 35.73 2.73
N THR A 221 2.59 35.40 2.35
CA THR A 221 1.37 35.62 3.15
C THR A 221 0.57 34.32 3.16
N PRO A 222 0.98 33.32 3.97
CA PRO A 222 0.24 32.07 4.03
C PRO A 222 -1.18 32.32 4.52
N ASP A 223 -2.14 31.62 3.92
CA ASP A 223 -3.49 31.58 4.46
C ASP A 223 -3.51 30.70 5.71
N VAL A 224 -3.48 31.37 6.85
CA VAL A 224 -3.37 30.70 8.15
C VAL A 224 -4.61 29.86 8.50
N ALA A 225 -5.77 30.14 7.89
CA ALA A 225 -6.97 29.33 8.11
C ALA A 225 -6.83 27.92 7.53
N MET A 226 -6.05 27.75 6.46
CA MET A 226 -5.77 26.45 5.85
C MET A 226 -4.85 25.56 6.69
N LEU A 227 -4.16 26.11 7.71
CA LEU A 227 -3.25 25.33 8.53
C LEU A 227 -3.97 24.43 9.56
N SER A 228 -5.30 24.55 9.71
CA SER A 228 -6.09 23.82 10.70
C SER A 228 -7.55 23.57 10.27
N ASP A 229 -7.86 23.64 8.95
CA ASP A 229 -9.23 23.48 8.45
C ASP A 229 -9.63 22.02 8.23
N GLY A 230 -8.68 21.08 8.33
CA GLY A 230 -8.89 19.64 8.11
C GLY A 230 -9.04 19.25 6.63
N ASP A 231 -8.81 20.17 5.69
CA ASP A 231 -8.87 19.90 4.25
C ASP A 231 -7.45 19.65 3.68
N LEU A 232 -7.04 18.39 3.71
CA LEU A 232 -5.70 17.99 3.26
C LEU A 232 -5.45 18.19 1.75
N ALA A 233 -6.49 18.50 0.98
CA ALA A 233 -6.37 18.75 -0.45
C ALA A 233 -5.98 20.20 -0.77
N LYS A 234 -6.27 21.15 0.12
CA LYS A 234 -5.92 22.55 -0.01
C LYS A 234 -4.57 22.84 0.64
N THR A 235 -3.82 23.78 0.05
CA THR A 235 -2.50 24.15 0.56
C THR A 235 -2.34 25.65 0.62
N THR A 236 -1.57 26.13 1.60
CA THR A 236 -1.00 27.47 1.64
C THR A 236 0.49 27.41 1.31
N ASN A 237 1.04 28.53 0.81
CA ASN A 237 2.39 28.59 0.26
C ASN A 237 3.36 29.23 1.25
N LEU A 238 4.56 28.63 1.38
CA LEU A 238 5.69 29.18 2.10
C LEU A 238 6.90 29.23 1.15
N PRO A 239 7.48 30.43 0.85
CA PRO A 239 8.58 30.54 -0.10
C PRO A 239 9.77 29.64 0.23
N ILE A 240 10.28 28.92 -0.78
CA ILE A 240 11.48 28.10 -0.67
C ILE A 240 12.70 29.01 -0.52
N PRO A 241 13.52 28.89 0.54
CA PRO A 241 14.69 29.72 0.74
C PRO A 241 15.85 29.24 -0.15
N LYS A 242 17.01 29.94 -0.09
CA LYS A 242 18.24 29.44 -0.72
C LYS A 242 18.75 28.19 0.01
N VAL A 243 19.52 27.36 -0.72
CA VAL A 243 20.18 26.18 -0.12
C VAL A 243 20.97 26.59 1.14
N GLY A 244 20.72 25.90 2.24
CA GLY A 244 21.30 26.17 3.55
C GLY A 244 20.54 27.18 4.39
N GLU A 245 19.59 27.91 3.81
CA GLU A 245 18.71 28.85 4.56
C GLU A 245 17.43 28.16 5.01
N THR A 246 16.66 28.83 5.87
CA THR A 246 15.47 28.27 6.54
C THR A 246 14.28 29.23 6.40
N SER A 247 13.15 28.71 5.91
CA SER A 247 11.83 29.32 6.05
C SER A 247 11.14 28.80 7.30
N TRP A 248 10.16 29.53 7.81
CA TRP A 248 9.44 29.11 9.02
C TRP A 248 8.03 29.67 9.10
N ILE A 249 7.17 28.97 9.87
CA ILE A 249 5.86 29.43 10.37
C ILE A 249 5.93 29.43 11.90
N GLN A 250 5.51 30.53 12.53
CA GLN A 250 5.59 30.76 13.96
C GLN A 250 4.24 31.08 14.56
N TYR A 251 3.95 30.43 15.69
CA TYR A 251 2.80 30.65 16.56
C TYR A 251 3.26 31.46 17.79
N GLU A 252 2.67 32.62 18.01
CA GLU A 252 2.81 33.40 19.22
C GLU A 252 1.50 33.36 20.00
N PHE A 253 1.50 32.75 21.18
CA PHE A 253 0.34 32.69 22.07
C PHE A 253 0.24 33.92 22.98
N PRO A 254 -1.00 34.33 23.38
CA PRO A 254 -1.18 35.42 24.35
C PRO A 254 -0.49 35.15 25.70
N SER A 255 -0.47 33.87 26.12
CA SER A 255 0.23 33.36 27.31
C SER A 255 0.91 32.03 26.99
N PRO A 256 1.95 31.60 27.75
CA PRO A 256 2.60 30.32 27.53
C PRO A 256 1.59 29.18 27.49
N GLN A 257 1.69 28.29 26.48
CA GLN A 257 0.86 27.12 26.29
C GLN A 257 1.71 25.86 26.39
N SER A 258 1.11 24.79 26.91
CA SER A 258 1.74 23.47 26.94
C SER A 258 1.33 22.71 25.69
N ILE A 259 2.29 22.37 24.84
CA ILE A 259 2.10 21.61 23.59
C ILE A 259 2.75 20.24 23.72
N ARG A 260 2.12 19.21 23.15
CA ARG A 260 2.53 17.79 23.27
C ARG A 260 2.69 17.06 21.94
N ALA A 261 2.14 17.62 20.87
CA ALA A 261 2.29 17.04 19.54
C ALA A 261 2.13 18.11 18.47
N VAL A 262 2.61 17.81 17.28
CA VAL A 262 2.36 18.57 16.07
C VAL A 262 1.89 17.61 14.97
N THR A 263 0.81 17.98 14.27
CA THR A 263 0.39 17.35 13.03
C THR A 263 0.76 18.27 11.88
N PHE A 264 1.34 17.72 10.83
CA PHE A 264 1.65 18.48 9.62
C PHE A 264 1.39 17.65 8.37
N VAL A 265 0.96 18.34 7.31
CA VAL A 265 0.80 17.82 5.96
C VAL A 265 1.49 18.77 5.00
N THR A 266 2.54 18.29 4.34
CA THR A 266 3.27 19.04 3.32
C THR A 266 3.27 18.25 2.03
N LYS A 267 3.06 18.93 0.89
CA LYS A 267 3.28 18.31 -0.42
C LYS A 267 4.76 18.40 -0.75
N ASP A 268 5.49 17.39 -0.33
CA ASP A 268 6.92 17.31 -0.60
C ASP A 268 7.16 16.99 -2.09
N PRO A 269 8.25 17.51 -2.70
CA PRO A 269 8.60 17.22 -4.08
C PRO A 269 8.78 15.72 -4.32
N ASP A 270 8.24 15.22 -5.41
CA ASP A 270 8.47 13.85 -5.83
C ASP A 270 9.94 13.61 -6.26
N TRP A 271 10.33 12.36 -6.46
CA TRP A 271 11.70 11.98 -6.82
C TRP A 271 12.13 12.55 -8.18
N ILE A 272 11.19 12.76 -9.11
CA ILE A 272 11.48 13.36 -10.43
C ILE A 272 11.84 14.83 -10.24
N THR A 273 11.04 15.56 -9.48
CA THR A 273 11.30 16.96 -9.14
C THR A 273 12.61 17.08 -8.36
N ALA A 274 12.89 16.18 -7.43
CA ALA A 274 14.15 16.15 -6.70
C ALA A 274 15.35 15.94 -7.64
N MET A 275 15.26 15.00 -8.57
CA MET A 275 16.32 14.66 -9.52
C MET A 275 16.55 15.78 -10.55
N VAL A 276 15.48 16.38 -11.09
CA VAL A 276 15.57 17.30 -12.23
C VAL A 276 15.70 18.75 -11.78
N ALA A 277 14.91 19.19 -10.79
CA ALA A 277 14.92 20.57 -10.29
C ALA A 277 15.88 20.78 -9.11
N GLY A 278 16.43 19.69 -8.54
CA GLY A 278 17.31 19.77 -7.37
C GLY A 278 16.60 20.32 -6.13
N ILE A 279 15.30 20.09 -6.00
CA ILE A 279 14.50 20.45 -4.84
C ILE A 279 14.02 19.18 -4.17
N VAL A 280 14.50 18.95 -2.96
CA VAL A 280 14.14 17.84 -2.09
C VAL A 280 13.28 18.32 -0.94
N ALA A 281 12.59 17.41 -0.26
CA ALA A 281 11.87 17.71 0.97
C ALA A 281 12.78 18.43 1.98
N PRO A 282 12.33 19.53 2.62
CA PRO A 282 13.13 20.25 3.59
C PRO A 282 13.33 19.46 4.87
N GLU A 283 14.46 19.68 5.56
CA GLU A 283 14.56 19.28 6.96
C GLU A 283 13.58 20.15 7.77
N LYS A 284 12.68 19.48 8.51
CA LYS A 284 11.64 20.15 9.30
C LYS A 284 11.93 19.95 10.79
N GLU A 285 11.83 21.02 11.58
CA GLU A 285 12.01 20.97 13.02
C GLU A 285 10.97 21.85 13.73
N LEU A 286 10.48 21.36 14.88
CA LEU A 286 9.70 22.18 15.81
C LEU A 286 10.63 22.76 16.85
N GLU A 287 10.55 24.06 17.03
CA GLU A 287 11.30 24.83 18.03
C GLU A 287 10.35 25.57 18.96
N SER A 288 10.79 25.89 20.16
CA SER A 288 10.07 26.72 21.14
C SER A 288 10.91 27.84 21.70
N SER A 289 10.26 28.93 22.13
CA SER A 289 10.94 30.08 22.76
C SER A 289 9.99 30.77 23.75
N ASP A 290 10.58 31.36 24.79
CA ASP A 290 9.84 32.17 25.76
C ASP A 290 9.87 33.69 25.42
N ASP A 291 10.87 34.14 24.65
CA ASP A 291 11.10 35.55 24.29
C ASP A 291 10.95 35.87 22.79
N GLY A 292 10.67 34.83 21.95
CA GLY A 292 10.56 34.97 20.51
C GLY A 292 11.86 35.23 19.76
N ARG A 293 13.02 35.10 20.44
CA ARG A 293 14.36 35.34 19.89
C ARG A 293 15.26 34.12 20.03
N ASN A 294 15.28 33.54 21.22
CA ASN A 294 16.13 32.40 21.56
C ASN A 294 15.28 31.11 21.44
N PHE A 295 15.43 30.42 20.34
CA PHE A 295 14.69 29.17 20.06
C PHE A 295 15.52 27.96 20.46
N ARG A 296 14.83 26.92 20.96
CA ARG A 296 15.40 25.62 21.30
C ARG A 296 14.62 24.52 20.57
N LEU A 297 15.32 23.52 20.08
CA LEU A 297 14.73 22.34 19.43
C LEU A 297 13.77 21.63 20.40
N VAL A 298 12.58 21.32 19.93
CA VAL A 298 11.58 20.48 20.60
C VAL A 298 11.55 19.08 19.97
N ALA A 299 11.40 19.01 18.65
CA ALA A 299 11.33 17.75 17.92
C ALA A 299 11.83 17.94 16.48
N LYS A 300 12.46 16.90 15.94
CA LYS A 300 12.65 16.78 14.49
C LYS A 300 11.36 16.24 13.89
N LEU A 301 10.94 16.81 12.79
CA LEU A 301 9.74 16.45 12.08
C LEU A 301 10.16 15.62 10.87
N SER A 302 10.36 14.31 11.11
CA SER A 302 10.70 13.39 10.03
C SER A 302 9.54 13.29 9.04
N GLY A 303 9.86 13.38 7.76
CA GLY A 303 8.94 13.04 6.69
C GLY A 303 8.95 11.53 6.45
N GLY A 304 8.14 11.08 5.51
CA GLY A 304 7.98 9.70 5.06
C GLY A 304 6.85 9.67 4.04
N ASP A 305 6.39 8.50 3.69
CA ASP A 305 5.33 8.32 2.70
C ASP A 305 3.91 8.50 3.28
N ALA A 306 3.81 8.76 4.60
CA ALA A 306 2.51 9.01 5.23
C ALA A 306 1.90 10.32 4.72
N PRO A 307 0.62 10.31 4.33
CA PRO A 307 -0.07 11.51 3.83
C PRO A 307 -0.29 12.57 4.92
N GLU A 308 -0.18 12.20 6.19
CA GLU A 308 -0.23 13.08 7.35
C GLU A 308 0.77 12.57 8.39
N HIS A 309 1.51 13.46 9.02
CA HIS A 309 2.47 13.13 10.07
C HIS A 309 2.05 13.75 11.40
N THR A 310 1.95 12.92 12.43
CA THR A 310 1.75 13.39 13.82
C THR A 310 2.93 12.97 14.67
N ILE A 311 3.71 13.96 15.12
CA ILE A 311 4.88 13.77 15.99
C ILE A 311 4.52 14.18 17.40
N ALA A 312 4.54 13.24 18.33
CA ALA A 312 4.30 13.47 19.75
C ALA A 312 5.62 13.58 20.54
N PHE A 313 5.64 14.44 21.53
CA PHE A 313 6.81 14.69 22.38
C PHE A 313 6.37 14.97 23.83
N PRO A 314 7.27 14.87 24.83
CA PRO A 314 6.98 15.29 26.19
C PRO A 314 6.52 16.76 26.22
N ALA A 315 5.56 17.08 27.10
CA ALA A 315 4.98 18.42 27.16
C ALA A 315 6.03 19.53 27.23
N VAL A 316 5.93 20.50 26.34
CA VAL A 316 6.77 21.70 26.32
C VAL A 316 5.87 22.92 26.52
N THR A 317 6.18 23.73 27.54
CA THR A 317 5.46 24.97 27.80
C THR A 317 6.29 26.16 27.33
N ALA A 318 5.74 26.95 26.41
CA ALA A 318 6.38 28.15 25.87
C ALA A 318 5.35 29.15 25.33
N LYS A 319 5.76 30.39 25.14
CA LYS A 319 4.92 31.41 24.50
C LYS A 319 4.98 31.35 22.97
N PHE A 320 6.12 30.92 22.41
CA PHE A 320 6.35 30.82 20.98
C PHE A 320 6.69 29.40 20.59
N PHE A 321 6.08 28.92 19.48
CA PHE A 321 6.47 27.72 18.79
C PHE A 321 6.70 28.04 17.33
N ARG A 322 7.72 27.42 16.72
CA ARG A 322 8.06 27.68 15.33
C ARG A 322 8.37 26.35 14.62
N VAL A 323 7.75 26.14 13.48
CA VAL A 323 8.14 25.05 12.57
C VAL A 323 9.06 25.63 11.50
N THR A 324 10.23 25.04 11.38
CA THR A 324 11.26 25.44 10.42
C THR A 324 11.32 24.47 9.26
N PHE A 325 11.66 25.00 8.08
CA PHE A 325 11.81 24.29 6.80
C PHE A 325 13.17 24.66 6.22
N LYS A 326 14.19 23.88 6.51
CA LYS A 326 15.56 24.14 6.06
C LYS A 326 15.78 23.49 4.71
N ARG A 327 16.14 24.29 3.70
CA ARG A 327 16.47 23.76 2.38
C ARG A 327 17.84 23.08 2.40
N THR A 328 17.85 21.78 2.14
CA THR A 328 19.07 20.98 1.98
C THR A 328 19.49 20.91 0.51
N PRO A 329 20.79 20.70 0.21
CA PRO A 329 21.21 20.41 -1.14
C PRO A 329 20.63 19.06 -1.60
N PRO A 330 20.30 18.90 -2.90
CA PRO A 330 19.85 17.60 -3.41
C PRO A 330 20.97 16.57 -3.27
N PRO A 331 20.64 15.29 -3.11
CA PRO A 331 21.63 14.23 -3.17
C PRO A 331 22.31 14.22 -4.55
N PRO A 332 23.55 13.73 -4.64
CA PRO A 332 24.22 13.58 -5.93
C PRO A 332 23.42 12.64 -6.84
N ILE A 333 23.31 13.01 -8.12
CA ILE A 333 22.67 12.15 -9.11
C ILE A 333 23.48 10.83 -9.18
N PRO A 334 22.84 9.65 -9.01
CA PRO A 334 23.54 8.38 -9.10
C PRO A 334 24.20 8.20 -10.48
N ASP A 335 25.36 7.55 -10.53
CA ASP A 335 26.12 7.35 -11.78
C ASP A 335 25.30 6.72 -12.91
N TRP A 336 24.38 5.81 -12.57
CA TRP A 336 23.50 5.17 -13.56
C TRP A 336 22.48 6.13 -14.17
N ALA A 337 22.15 7.22 -13.50
CA ALA A 337 21.22 8.26 -13.95
C ALA A 337 21.94 9.47 -14.55
N ALA A 338 23.26 9.56 -14.41
CA ALA A 338 24.06 10.67 -14.93
C ALA A 338 23.94 10.76 -16.45
N GLY A 339 23.46 11.91 -16.95
CA GLY A 339 23.28 12.16 -18.37
C GLY A 339 21.99 11.62 -18.98
N ILE A 340 21.09 11.02 -18.21
CA ILE A 340 19.75 10.67 -18.69
C ILE A 340 18.93 11.95 -18.81
N ASN A 341 18.39 12.20 -20.00
CA ASN A 341 17.37 13.23 -20.18
C ASN A 341 15.97 12.61 -19.88
N PRO A 342 15.28 13.04 -18.83
CA PRO A 342 13.94 12.52 -18.48
C PRO A 342 12.93 12.60 -19.62
N GLU A 343 12.98 13.69 -20.41
CA GLU A 343 12.08 13.87 -21.56
C GLU A 343 12.29 12.78 -22.64
N SER A 344 13.52 12.28 -22.78
CA SER A 344 13.81 11.18 -23.71
C SER A 344 13.16 9.86 -23.31
N LEU A 345 12.78 9.73 -22.03
CA LEU A 345 12.05 8.60 -21.47
C LEU A 345 10.53 8.85 -21.42
N GLY A 346 10.06 9.96 -22.03
CA GLY A 346 8.64 10.35 -21.97
C GLY A 346 8.20 10.93 -20.61
N ILE A 347 9.15 11.20 -19.70
CA ILE A 347 8.87 11.79 -18.39
C ILE A 347 8.71 13.29 -18.56
N LYS A 348 7.53 13.83 -18.23
CA LYS A 348 7.32 15.28 -18.20
C LYS A 348 8.04 15.86 -16.99
N VAL A 349 8.94 16.80 -17.23
CA VAL A 349 9.62 17.54 -16.17
C VAL A 349 8.63 18.56 -15.59
N PRO A 350 8.29 18.48 -14.29
CA PRO A 350 7.45 19.50 -13.66
C PRO A 350 8.18 20.85 -13.58
N PRO A 351 7.46 21.98 -13.51
CA PRO A 351 8.08 23.28 -13.27
C PRO A 351 8.78 23.26 -11.89
N THR A 352 9.90 23.98 -11.80
CA THR A 352 10.63 24.12 -10.52
C THR A 352 9.74 24.80 -9.49
N PRO A 353 9.45 24.17 -8.33
CA PRO A 353 8.64 24.78 -7.28
C PRO A 353 9.33 26.04 -6.71
N THR A 354 8.56 27.06 -6.42
CA THR A 354 9.02 28.29 -5.74
C THR A 354 8.62 28.32 -4.28
N ASP A 355 7.67 27.50 -3.89
CA ASP A 355 7.07 27.48 -2.57
C ASP A 355 6.96 26.03 -2.06
N TYR A 356 7.07 25.86 -0.74
CA TYR A 356 6.59 24.68 -0.05
C TYR A 356 5.06 24.78 0.07
N GLU A 357 4.36 23.74 -0.26
CA GLU A 357 2.91 23.64 -0.13
C GLU A 357 2.56 22.93 1.19
N ILE A 358 1.84 23.64 2.08
CA ILE A 358 1.48 23.16 3.41
C ILE A 358 -0.04 23.09 3.50
N ALA A 359 -0.61 21.89 3.71
CA ALA A 359 -2.03 21.71 3.90
C ALA A 359 -2.42 21.85 5.37
N GLU A 360 -1.65 21.24 6.29
CA GLU A 360 -1.93 21.27 7.72
C GLU A 360 -0.65 21.58 8.51
N LEU A 361 -0.81 22.33 9.59
CA LEU A 361 0.25 22.56 10.58
C LEU A 361 -0.40 22.85 11.94
N VAL A 362 -0.76 21.81 12.69
CA VAL A 362 -1.55 21.91 13.90
C VAL A 362 -0.71 21.55 15.13
N LEU A 363 -0.60 22.48 16.09
CA LEU A 363 -0.02 22.21 17.40
C LEU A 363 -1.10 21.66 18.35
N HIS A 364 -0.82 20.58 19.07
CA HIS A 364 -1.77 19.94 19.97
C HIS A 364 -1.38 20.12 21.43
N PRO A 365 -2.24 20.82 22.23
CA PRO A 365 -2.12 20.83 23.68
C PRO A 365 -2.41 19.47 24.31
N GLY A 366 -3.39 18.75 23.76
CA GLY A 366 -3.73 17.40 24.17
C GLY A 366 -2.78 16.34 23.62
N PRO A 367 -2.64 15.19 24.28
CA PRO A 367 -1.79 14.11 23.82
C PRO A 367 -2.30 13.50 22.50
N ARG A 368 -1.35 13.06 21.68
CA ARG A 368 -1.59 12.31 20.45
C ARG A 368 -0.73 11.05 20.43
N VAL A 369 -1.20 10.03 19.73
CA VAL A 369 -0.39 8.86 19.42
C VAL A 369 0.70 9.26 18.43
N ASN A 370 1.94 8.99 18.79
CA ASN A 370 3.09 9.29 17.92
C ASN A 370 3.04 8.42 16.67
N HIS A 371 3.17 9.03 15.48
CA HIS A 371 3.11 8.33 14.19
C HIS A 371 1.85 7.45 14.03
N PHE A 372 0.67 8.00 14.33
CA PHE A 372 -0.54 7.18 14.34
C PHE A 372 -0.96 6.70 12.94
N VAL A 373 -0.68 7.47 11.89
CA VAL A 373 -1.03 7.15 10.49
C VAL A 373 -0.25 5.91 10.04
N GLU A 374 1.04 5.87 10.34
CA GLU A 374 1.92 4.74 10.09
C GLU A 374 1.50 3.52 10.92
N LYS A 375 1.29 3.70 12.22
CA LYS A 375 0.84 2.64 13.14
C LYS A 375 -0.55 2.10 12.80
N ALA A 376 -1.41 2.92 12.21
CA ALA A 376 -2.74 2.53 11.75
C ALA A 376 -2.74 1.90 10.34
N ALA A 377 -1.56 1.60 9.80
CA ALA A 377 -1.34 0.93 8.53
C ALA A 377 -1.96 1.67 7.32
N PHE A 378 -1.89 3.01 7.29
CA PHE A 378 -2.19 3.75 6.07
C PHE A 378 -1.03 3.71 5.08
N VAL A 379 0.19 3.49 5.56
CA VAL A 379 1.41 3.30 4.77
C VAL A 379 2.22 2.14 5.35
N PRO A 380 3.06 1.47 4.55
CA PRO A 380 4.07 0.55 5.04
C PRO A 380 5.13 1.33 5.84
N GLU A 381 5.56 0.79 6.98
CA GLU A 381 6.66 1.35 7.77
C GLU A 381 7.49 0.22 8.37
N GLU A 382 8.82 0.31 8.26
CA GLU A 382 9.72 -0.79 8.60
C GLU A 382 9.85 -1.01 10.11
N ASP A 383 9.93 0.06 10.90
CA ASP A 383 10.20 -0.04 12.34
C ASP A 383 9.24 0.79 13.21
N LEU A 384 7.98 0.35 13.24
CA LEU A 384 6.93 1.00 14.03
C LEU A 384 7.21 1.02 15.54
N TYR A 385 8.07 0.14 16.05
CA TYR A 385 8.39 0.07 17.48
C TYR A 385 9.33 1.17 17.95
N GLU A 386 10.06 1.82 17.04
CA GLU A 386 10.88 2.99 17.35
C GLU A 386 10.04 4.26 17.64
N PHE A 387 8.79 4.27 17.23
CA PHE A 387 7.89 5.41 17.37
C PHE A 387 7.04 5.38 18.65
N ALA A 388 7.58 4.96 19.77
CA ALA A 388 6.83 4.93 21.02
C ALA A 388 6.17 6.28 21.33
N THR A 389 4.90 6.25 21.76
CA THR A 389 4.19 7.45 22.19
C THR A 389 4.68 7.87 23.57
N PRO A 390 5.08 9.14 23.78
CA PRO A 390 5.53 9.64 25.07
C PRO A 390 4.48 9.40 26.17
N PRO A 391 4.88 9.07 27.40
CA PRO A 391 3.96 8.86 28.51
C PRO A 391 3.07 10.05 28.79
N VAL A 392 1.79 9.81 29.06
CA VAL A 392 0.78 10.81 29.44
C VAL A 392 0.17 10.49 30.81
N ALA A 393 -0.29 11.52 31.52
CA ALA A 393 -1.00 11.31 32.76
C ALA A 393 -2.41 10.70 32.51
N ALA A 394 -2.89 9.86 33.42
CA ALA A 394 -4.17 9.16 33.25
C ALA A 394 -5.39 10.08 33.05
N ASN A 395 -5.36 11.29 33.64
CA ASN A 395 -6.41 12.29 33.47
C ASN A 395 -6.34 13.07 32.14
N GLU A 396 -5.30 12.86 31.34
CA GLU A 396 -5.12 13.46 30.01
C GLU A 396 -5.49 12.48 28.90
N ALA A 397 -5.47 11.17 29.17
CA ALA A 397 -5.93 10.14 28.26
C ALA A 397 -7.47 9.98 28.32
N ILE A 398 -8.08 9.49 27.25
CA ILE A 398 -9.49 9.11 27.23
C ILE A 398 -9.64 7.82 28.07
N ALA A 399 -10.52 7.83 29.07
CA ALA A 399 -10.84 6.60 29.78
C ALA A 399 -11.71 5.71 28.88
N LYS A 400 -11.34 4.45 28.73
CA LYS A 400 -12.09 3.48 27.92
C LYS A 400 -13.53 3.32 28.37
N SER A 401 -13.79 3.47 29.68
CA SER A 401 -15.14 3.47 30.26
C SER A 401 -16.01 4.67 29.83
N ASP A 402 -15.39 5.74 29.34
CA ASP A 402 -16.07 6.95 28.88
C ASP A 402 -16.37 6.91 27.36
N VAL A 403 -16.01 5.82 26.67
CA VAL A 403 -16.34 5.61 25.26
C VAL A 403 -17.69 4.91 25.16
N ILE A 404 -18.63 5.54 24.47
CA ILE A 404 -20.01 5.08 24.33
C ILE A 404 -20.26 4.68 22.88
N ASP A 405 -20.79 3.47 22.66
CA ASP A 405 -21.26 3.04 21.33
C ASP A 405 -22.65 3.65 21.04
N LEU A 406 -22.72 4.43 19.98
CA LEU A 406 -23.92 5.10 19.47
C LEU A 406 -24.35 4.57 18.10
N THR A 407 -23.73 3.51 17.59
CA THR A 407 -23.96 3.00 16.24
C THR A 407 -25.44 2.74 15.95
N SER A 408 -26.16 2.14 16.89
CA SER A 408 -27.60 1.86 16.76
C SER A 408 -28.51 3.07 16.91
N LYS A 409 -27.97 4.24 17.31
CA LYS A 409 -28.72 5.48 17.49
C LYS A 409 -28.65 6.44 16.32
N MET A 410 -27.75 6.17 15.37
CA MET A 410 -27.68 6.91 14.12
C MET A 410 -28.61 6.28 13.10
N SER A 411 -29.47 7.09 12.52
CA SER A 411 -30.34 6.68 11.40
C SER A 411 -29.55 6.66 10.07
N ALA A 412 -30.13 5.99 9.06
CA ALA A 412 -29.49 5.80 7.76
C ALA A 412 -29.12 7.10 7.01
N ASP A 413 -29.77 8.20 7.33
CA ASP A 413 -29.47 9.53 6.77
C ASP A 413 -28.34 10.27 7.52
N GLY A 414 -27.76 9.64 8.56
CA GLY A 414 -26.71 10.20 9.40
C GLY A 414 -27.19 11.06 10.56
N THR A 415 -28.50 11.09 10.84
CA THR A 415 -29.03 11.80 12.01
C THR A 415 -28.83 10.97 13.27
N LEU A 416 -28.19 11.57 14.29
CA LEU A 416 -28.00 10.99 15.61
C LEU A 416 -29.03 11.57 16.59
N ASP A 417 -29.78 10.71 17.27
CA ASP A 417 -30.64 11.06 18.40
C ASP A 417 -30.04 10.52 19.69
N TRP A 418 -29.50 11.43 20.51
CA TRP A 418 -28.80 11.06 21.73
C TRP A 418 -28.86 12.19 22.77
N THR A 419 -29.06 11.85 24.02
CA THR A 419 -28.88 12.79 25.13
C THR A 419 -27.58 12.44 25.86
N PRO A 420 -26.49 13.19 25.61
CA PRO A 420 -25.19 12.94 26.25
C PRO A 420 -25.27 13.31 27.75
N PRO A 421 -24.54 12.59 28.62
CA PRO A 421 -24.28 13.03 29.99
C PRO A 421 -23.63 14.43 30.03
N ALA A 422 -23.70 15.12 31.15
CA ALA A 422 -23.09 16.45 31.31
C ALA A 422 -21.58 16.44 30.96
N GLY A 423 -21.10 17.50 30.32
CA GLY A 423 -19.69 17.66 29.84
C GLY A 423 -19.62 17.88 28.35
N ASN A 424 -18.39 17.96 27.81
CA ASN A 424 -18.16 18.12 26.40
C ASN A 424 -17.81 16.76 25.78
N TRP A 425 -18.42 16.44 24.65
CA TRP A 425 -18.26 15.16 23.97
C TRP A 425 -17.77 15.36 22.55
N VAL A 426 -16.97 14.40 22.09
CA VAL A 426 -16.64 14.22 20.68
C VAL A 426 -17.39 13.00 20.19
N VAL A 427 -18.20 13.16 19.15
CA VAL A 427 -18.84 12.05 18.44
C VAL A 427 -18.00 11.76 17.19
N LEU A 428 -17.49 10.54 17.09
CA LEU A 428 -16.79 10.04 15.92
C LEU A 428 -17.76 9.19 15.10
N ARG A 429 -17.94 9.53 13.82
CA ARG A 429 -18.59 8.67 12.84
C ARG A 429 -17.52 8.02 11.99
N PHE A 430 -17.38 6.72 12.10
CA PHE A 430 -16.46 5.92 11.30
C PHE A 430 -17.17 5.30 10.11
N GLY A 431 -16.52 5.37 8.97
CA GLY A 431 -16.87 4.65 7.77
C GLY A 431 -15.62 4.11 7.09
N TYR A 432 -15.79 3.64 5.88
CA TYR A 432 -14.69 3.20 5.03
C TYR A 432 -14.96 3.51 3.56
N SER A 433 -13.89 3.83 2.84
CA SER A 433 -13.92 4.20 1.43
C SER A 433 -12.78 3.50 0.68
N LEU A 434 -12.75 3.62 -0.66
CA LEU A 434 -11.75 2.97 -1.49
C LEU A 434 -10.38 3.63 -1.40
N LEU A 435 -9.34 2.82 -1.46
CA LEU A 435 -7.97 3.27 -1.73
C LEU A 435 -7.79 3.68 -3.19
N GLY A 436 -8.47 3.01 -4.12
CA GLY A 436 -8.40 3.30 -5.54
C GLY A 436 -7.20 2.68 -6.26
N ILE A 437 -6.47 1.81 -5.58
CA ILE A 437 -5.34 1.10 -6.16
C ILE A 437 -5.86 0.14 -7.24
N THR A 438 -5.19 0.13 -8.39
CA THR A 438 -5.53 -0.70 -9.53
C THR A 438 -4.38 -1.65 -9.85
N ASN A 439 -4.70 -2.76 -10.52
CA ASN A 439 -3.67 -3.64 -11.06
C ASN A 439 -2.80 -2.89 -12.08
N HIS A 440 -1.50 -3.16 -12.05
CA HIS A 440 -0.53 -2.48 -12.90
C HIS A 440 0.71 -3.36 -13.18
N PRO A 441 1.46 -2.99 -14.22
CA PRO A 441 1.11 -2.10 -15.31
C PRO A 441 0.24 -2.82 -16.34
N ALA A 442 -1.04 -2.57 -16.34
CA ALA A 442 -1.98 -3.21 -17.26
C ALA A 442 -2.36 -2.27 -18.42
N THR A 443 -2.91 -2.83 -19.49
CA THR A 443 -3.53 -2.02 -20.54
C THR A 443 -4.79 -1.34 -20.02
N ALA A 444 -5.24 -0.25 -20.67
CA ALA A 444 -6.41 0.50 -20.23
C ALA A 444 -7.67 -0.37 -20.07
N GLU A 445 -7.90 -1.30 -21.01
CA GLU A 445 -9.04 -2.20 -20.99
C GLU A 445 -8.95 -3.32 -19.94
N ALA A 446 -7.75 -3.58 -19.42
CA ALA A 446 -7.49 -4.61 -18.41
C ALA A 446 -7.30 -4.03 -17.00
N THR A 447 -7.27 -2.69 -16.88
CA THR A 447 -7.07 -2.01 -15.60
C THR A 447 -8.38 -1.91 -14.82
N GLY A 448 -8.33 -2.23 -13.53
CA GLY A 448 -9.42 -2.07 -12.58
C GLY A 448 -8.94 -2.21 -11.14
N LEU A 449 -9.85 -2.12 -10.18
CA LEU A 449 -9.50 -2.12 -8.76
C LEU A 449 -8.79 -3.41 -8.33
N GLU A 450 -7.81 -3.27 -7.45
CA GLU A 450 -7.29 -4.36 -6.62
C GLU A 450 -8.39 -4.85 -5.67
N VAL A 451 -8.52 -6.19 -5.52
CA VAL A 451 -9.53 -6.79 -4.64
C VAL A 451 -9.18 -6.61 -3.17
N ASP A 452 -10.19 -6.43 -2.33
CA ASP A 452 -10.08 -6.40 -0.86
C ASP A 452 -9.43 -7.70 -0.35
N LYS A 453 -8.17 -7.61 0.09
CA LYS A 453 -7.34 -8.75 0.50
C LYS A 453 -7.62 -9.22 1.93
N LEU A 454 -8.38 -8.43 2.71
CA LEU A 454 -8.79 -8.79 4.07
C LEU A 454 -10.09 -9.60 4.12
N ASP A 455 -10.81 -9.73 2.97
CA ASP A 455 -12.01 -10.54 2.88
C ASP A 455 -11.83 -11.73 1.91
N ARG A 456 -11.68 -12.93 2.48
CA ARG A 456 -11.53 -14.18 1.72
C ARG A 456 -12.64 -14.43 0.68
N ARG A 457 -13.85 -13.88 0.90
CA ARG A 457 -14.98 -14.05 -0.03
C ARG A 457 -14.72 -13.29 -1.32
N PHE A 458 -14.19 -12.08 -1.22
CA PHE A 458 -13.85 -11.24 -2.35
C PHE A 458 -12.64 -11.79 -3.11
N VAL A 459 -11.59 -12.21 -2.39
CA VAL A 459 -10.42 -12.87 -3.00
C VAL A 459 -10.82 -14.12 -3.74
N LYS A 460 -11.66 -14.99 -3.12
CA LYS A 460 -12.14 -16.21 -3.79
C LYS A 460 -12.94 -15.88 -5.04
N LYS A 461 -13.90 -14.96 -4.95
CA LYS A 461 -14.73 -14.54 -6.10
C LYS A 461 -13.87 -13.96 -7.23
N TYR A 462 -12.86 -13.18 -6.87
CA TYR A 462 -11.89 -12.64 -7.83
C TYR A 462 -11.22 -13.76 -8.62
N PHE A 463 -10.59 -14.72 -7.93
CA PHE A 463 -9.88 -15.82 -8.59
C PHE A 463 -10.82 -16.76 -9.33
N ASP A 464 -12.03 -17.02 -8.83
CA ASP A 464 -13.03 -17.79 -9.58
C ASP A 464 -13.35 -17.11 -10.93
N THR A 465 -13.62 -15.79 -10.93
CA THR A 465 -13.92 -15.02 -12.15
C THR A 465 -12.73 -14.98 -13.09
N TYR A 466 -11.55 -14.69 -12.56
CA TYR A 466 -10.32 -14.58 -13.33
C TYR A 466 -9.94 -15.90 -14.01
N LEU A 467 -9.89 -16.98 -13.25
CA LEU A 467 -9.51 -18.30 -13.76
C LEU A 467 -10.57 -18.89 -14.68
N ASP A 468 -11.86 -18.64 -14.43
CA ASP A 468 -12.93 -19.07 -15.33
C ASP A 468 -12.81 -18.38 -16.70
N SER A 469 -12.39 -17.11 -16.77
CA SER A 469 -12.18 -16.42 -18.04
C SER A 469 -11.07 -17.05 -18.89
N TYR A 470 -9.98 -17.51 -18.26
CA TYR A 470 -8.92 -18.26 -18.93
C TYR A 470 -9.38 -19.68 -19.31
N LYS A 471 -10.12 -20.36 -18.44
CA LYS A 471 -10.68 -21.67 -18.72
C LYS A 471 -11.67 -21.65 -19.88
N GLU A 472 -12.51 -20.62 -19.97
CA GLU A 472 -13.38 -20.39 -21.13
C GLU A 472 -12.57 -20.15 -22.41
N THR A 473 -11.44 -19.47 -22.30
CA THR A 473 -10.55 -19.17 -23.42
C THR A 473 -9.87 -20.42 -23.98
N VAL A 474 -9.20 -21.20 -23.14
CA VAL A 474 -8.38 -22.32 -23.58
C VAL A 474 -9.15 -23.65 -23.62
N GLY A 475 -10.21 -23.77 -22.84
CA GLY A 475 -10.97 -24.99 -22.59
C GLY A 475 -10.49 -25.77 -21.37
N PRO A 476 -11.35 -26.61 -20.77
CA PRO A 476 -11.06 -27.31 -19.50
C PRO A 476 -9.86 -28.26 -19.60
N ASP A 477 -9.57 -28.80 -20.77
CA ASP A 477 -8.48 -29.77 -20.98
C ASP A 477 -7.09 -29.13 -20.94
N LEU A 478 -6.99 -27.82 -21.15
CA LEU A 478 -5.75 -27.03 -21.12
C LEU A 478 -5.62 -26.21 -19.84
N MET A 479 -6.24 -26.67 -18.75
CA MET A 479 -6.17 -26.02 -17.44
C MET A 479 -5.83 -27.05 -16.35
N GLY A 480 -4.70 -26.87 -15.66
CA GLY A 480 -4.23 -27.70 -14.56
C GLY A 480 -3.12 -28.68 -14.96
N LYS A 481 -3.43 -29.88 -15.47
CA LYS A 481 -2.40 -30.88 -15.83
C LYS A 481 -1.71 -30.62 -17.16
N LYS A 482 -2.39 -29.93 -18.06
CA LYS A 482 -1.92 -29.51 -19.38
C LYS A 482 -2.18 -28.01 -19.52
N GLY A 483 -1.50 -27.38 -20.47
CA GLY A 483 -1.62 -25.96 -20.74
C GLY A 483 -1.24 -25.12 -19.52
N ILE A 484 -2.16 -24.28 -19.03
CA ILE A 484 -1.95 -23.41 -17.86
C ILE A 484 -1.88 -24.28 -16.59
N ARG A 485 -0.73 -24.32 -15.93
CA ARG A 485 -0.48 -25.17 -14.75
C ARG A 485 -0.36 -24.39 -13.46
N TYR A 486 0.05 -23.12 -13.54
CA TYR A 486 0.36 -22.31 -12.37
C TYR A 486 -0.23 -20.91 -12.52
N VAL A 487 -0.56 -20.32 -11.37
CA VAL A 487 -0.76 -18.88 -11.22
C VAL A 487 0.41 -18.32 -10.44
N ILE A 488 1.00 -17.24 -10.92
CA ILE A 488 2.13 -16.57 -10.28
C ILE A 488 1.63 -15.28 -9.65
N ASN A 489 1.89 -15.12 -8.37
CA ASN A 489 1.89 -13.83 -7.72
C ASN A 489 3.33 -13.37 -7.59
N ASP A 490 3.61 -12.17 -8.06
CA ASP A 490 4.93 -11.55 -7.98
C ASP A 490 5.09 -10.78 -6.66
N SER A 491 5.45 -9.52 -6.71
CA SER A 491 5.64 -8.66 -5.56
C SER A 491 4.32 -8.11 -5.03
N TRP A 492 4.31 -7.75 -3.74
CA TRP A 492 3.22 -6.97 -3.17
C TRP A 492 3.37 -5.51 -3.58
N GLU A 493 2.55 -5.05 -4.53
CA GLU A 493 2.59 -3.68 -5.07
C GLU A 493 1.32 -2.89 -4.78
N ALA A 494 0.38 -3.48 -4.04
CA ALA A 494 -0.91 -2.88 -3.74
C ALA A 494 -0.89 -1.88 -2.57
N GLY A 495 0.27 -1.64 -1.94
CA GLY A 495 0.38 -0.76 -0.78
C GLY A 495 -0.36 -1.27 0.46
N SER A 496 -0.80 -0.36 1.30
CA SER A 496 -1.46 -0.69 2.56
C SER A 496 -2.99 -0.70 2.43
N GLN A 497 -3.62 -1.67 3.09
CA GLN A 497 -5.06 -1.74 3.29
C GLN A 497 -5.32 -1.92 4.78
N ASN A 498 -6.21 -1.11 5.38
CA ASN A 498 -6.46 -1.14 6.82
C ASN A 498 -7.92 -1.33 7.22
N TRP A 499 -8.83 -1.56 6.26
CA TRP A 499 -10.24 -1.82 6.55
C TRP A 499 -10.90 -2.79 5.58
N THR A 500 -11.95 -3.46 6.08
CA THR A 500 -12.86 -4.32 5.31
C THR A 500 -14.25 -4.30 5.93
N ASP A 501 -15.27 -4.78 5.21
CA ASP A 501 -16.69 -4.70 5.59
C ASP A 501 -17.00 -5.21 7.00
N ASN A 502 -16.36 -6.28 7.43
CA ASN A 502 -16.61 -6.92 8.72
C ASN A 502 -15.44 -6.77 9.72
N MET A 503 -14.61 -5.74 9.58
CA MET A 503 -13.40 -5.52 10.37
C MET A 503 -13.66 -5.64 11.87
N ILE A 504 -14.66 -4.94 12.42
CA ILE A 504 -14.98 -4.95 13.87
C ILE A 504 -15.27 -6.36 14.36
N ALA A 505 -16.09 -7.12 13.61
CA ALA A 505 -16.44 -8.49 13.97
C ALA A 505 -15.24 -9.45 13.86
N GLN A 506 -14.41 -9.30 12.83
CA GLN A 506 -13.19 -10.08 12.67
C GLN A 506 -12.17 -9.77 13.76
N PHE A 507 -11.95 -8.49 14.06
CA PHE A 507 -11.08 -8.07 15.15
C PHE A 507 -11.52 -8.72 16.47
N LYS A 508 -12.80 -8.57 16.83
CA LYS A 508 -13.35 -9.17 18.06
C LYS A 508 -13.16 -10.68 18.11
N ARG A 509 -13.36 -11.37 16.99
CA ARG A 509 -13.16 -12.81 16.89
C ARG A 509 -11.68 -13.22 17.04
N LEU A 510 -10.77 -12.49 16.41
CA LEU A 510 -9.34 -12.83 16.36
C LEU A 510 -8.59 -12.39 17.62
N ARG A 511 -8.97 -11.25 18.21
CA ARG A 511 -8.28 -10.66 19.37
C ARG A 511 -8.94 -10.98 20.71
N GLY A 512 -10.21 -11.43 20.71
CA GLY A 512 -10.94 -11.80 21.92
C GLY A 512 -11.46 -10.62 22.74
N TYR A 513 -11.37 -9.38 22.21
CA TYR A 513 -11.93 -8.20 22.87
C TYR A 513 -12.62 -7.26 21.88
N ASP A 514 -13.44 -6.34 22.42
CA ASP A 514 -14.18 -5.37 21.63
C ASP A 514 -13.29 -4.19 21.22
N PRO A 515 -13.12 -3.88 19.91
CA PRO A 515 -12.34 -2.73 19.48
C PRO A 515 -13.06 -1.38 19.70
N LEU A 516 -14.38 -1.33 19.83
CA LEU A 516 -15.14 -0.08 19.88
C LEU A 516 -14.62 0.91 20.94
N PRO A 517 -14.32 0.49 22.20
CA PRO A 517 -13.76 1.41 23.20
C PRO A 517 -12.36 1.95 22.86
N TRP A 518 -11.68 1.36 21.89
CA TRP A 518 -10.34 1.75 21.45
C TRP A 518 -10.34 2.57 20.17
N MET A 519 -11.47 2.68 19.48
CA MET A 519 -11.52 3.38 18.19
C MET A 519 -11.05 4.84 18.21
N PRO A 520 -11.13 5.62 19.32
CA PRO A 520 -10.50 6.95 19.32
C PRO A 520 -9.00 6.92 19.03
N VAL A 521 -8.30 5.79 19.26
CA VAL A 521 -6.88 5.61 18.91
C VAL A 521 -6.66 5.67 17.40
N LEU A 522 -7.64 5.19 16.61
CA LEU A 522 -7.60 5.26 15.13
C LEU A 522 -7.70 6.71 14.59
N THR A 523 -7.95 7.68 15.45
CA THR A 523 -7.93 9.11 15.12
C THR A 523 -6.77 9.84 15.81
N GLY A 524 -5.74 9.11 16.24
CA GLY A 524 -4.56 9.64 16.90
C GLY A 524 -4.76 10.02 18.37
N ARG A 525 -5.92 9.71 18.99
CA ARG A 525 -6.17 10.00 20.41
C ARG A 525 -5.54 8.93 21.32
N VAL A 526 -5.10 9.33 22.50
CA VAL A 526 -4.59 8.39 23.51
C VAL A 526 -5.74 7.89 24.38
N VAL A 527 -5.92 6.56 24.44
CA VAL A 527 -6.92 5.87 25.27
C VAL A 527 -6.21 5.08 26.37
N GLU A 528 -6.64 5.20 27.61
CA GLU A 528 -6.08 4.59 28.83
C GLU A 528 -4.64 5.04 29.12
N SER A 529 -3.71 4.74 28.24
CA SER A 529 -2.29 5.13 28.31
C SER A 529 -1.64 5.12 26.93
N SER A 530 -0.50 5.76 26.83
CA SER A 530 0.32 5.75 25.59
C SER A 530 0.68 4.33 25.16
N GLU A 531 1.16 3.51 26.11
CA GLU A 531 1.54 2.11 25.84
C GLU A 531 0.34 1.25 25.40
N ALA A 532 -0.84 1.44 26.00
CA ALA A 532 -2.04 0.70 25.65
C ALA A 532 -2.54 1.09 24.24
N SER A 533 -2.46 2.38 23.90
CA SER A 533 -2.82 2.90 22.58
C SER A 533 -1.87 2.40 21.50
N ASP A 534 -0.55 2.46 21.74
CA ASP A 534 0.45 1.91 20.83
C ASP A 534 0.23 0.40 20.62
N ARG A 535 -0.01 -0.36 21.71
CA ARG A 535 -0.29 -1.79 21.63
C ARG A 535 -1.54 -2.10 20.82
N PHE A 536 -2.58 -1.27 20.91
CA PHE A 536 -3.80 -1.46 20.11
C PHE A 536 -3.51 -1.33 18.61
N LEU A 537 -2.70 -0.34 18.20
CA LEU A 537 -2.33 -0.12 16.80
C LEU A 537 -1.28 -1.11 16.30
N LEU A 538 -0.25 -1.40 17.10
CA LEU A 538 0.87 -2.27 16.72
C LEU A 538 0.56 -3.76 16.82
N ASN A 539 -0.59 -4.12 17.37
CA ASN A 539 -0.99 -5.51 17.55
C ASN A 539 -2.15 -5.90 16.62
N PRO A 540 -2.04 -5.63 15.32
CA PRO A 540 -3.07 -6.00 14.36
C PRO A 540 -3.02 -7.50 14.02
N SER A 541 -1.97 -8.23 14.35
CA SER A 541 -1.76 -9.65 13.99
C SER A 541 -2.21 -10.66 15.04
#